data_fdb36415c5080949c73d3da7bdfd228d
#
_entry.id   fdb36415c5080949c73d3da7bdfd228d
#
_cell.length_a   1.000
_cell.length_b   1.000
_cell.length_c   1.000
_cell.angle_alpha   90.00
_cell.angle_beta   90.00
_cell.angle_gamma   90.00
#
_symmetry.space_group_name_H-M   'P 1'
#
loop_
_entity.id
_entity.type
_entity.pdbx_description
1 polymer ?
#
loop_
_entity_poly.entity_id
_entity_poly.type
_entity_poly.pdbx_seq_one_letter_code
_entity_poly.pdbx_strand_id
1 'polypeptide(L)'
;HSEPEPELDGRRISCPRGKGLGGTSSINGMVYVRGNPQDFEEWEASGAEGWGYKDCLPYFKKAETWVKGGDDFRGGDGPLGVCAGNDMKLNPLYRAFIDAGVDAGYPETKDYNGEHKRGLGRCI
;
A
#
# COMPACT_ATOMS: atom_id res chain seq x y z
N HIS A 1 -16.51 -4.32 -17.02
CA HIS A 1 -15.61 -3.70 -18.01
C HIS A 1 -15.96 -2.21 -18.12
N SER A 2 -14.95 -1.36 -18.38
CA SER A 2 -15.15 0.04 -18.71
C SER A 2 -15.89 0.17 -20.06
N GLU A 3 -16.35 1.38 -20.39
CA GLU A 3 -16.58 1.75 -21.79
C GLU A 3 -15.25 1.67 -22.58
N PRO A 4 -15.29 1.66 -23.91
CA PRO A 4 -14.08 1.76 -24.70
C PRO A 4 -13.31 3.04 -24.36
N GLU A 5 -12.01 2.91 -24.06
CA GLU A 5 -11.14 4.03 -23.71
C GLU A 5 -10.43 4.55 -24.96
N PRO A 6 -10.79 5.73 -25.48
CA PRO A 6 -10.18 6.27 -26.70
C PRO A 6 -8.66 6.40 -26.62
N GLU A 7 -8.15 6.82 -25.45
CA GLU A 7 -6.71 6.98 -25.16
C GLU A 7 -5.95 5.64 -25.13
N LEU A 8 -6.66 4.52 -25.15
CA LEU A 8 -6.11 3.17 -25.15
C LEU A 8 -6.57 2.36 -26.39
N ASP A 9 -6.65 3.01 -27.52
CA ASP A 9 -7.07 2.38 -28.80
C ASP A 9 -8.43 1.65 -28.71
N GLY A 10 -9.38 2.21 -27.98
CA GLY A 10 -10.70 1.62 -27.79
C GLY A 10 -10.75 0.39 -26.89
N ARG A 11 -9.67 0.08 -26.17
CA ARG A 11 -9.61 -1.06 -25.26
C ARG A 11 -10.58 -0.90 -24.08
N ARG A 12 -11.24 -2.00 -23.73
CA ARG A 12 -12.06 -2.10 -22.53
C ARG A 12 -11.26 -2.71 -21.37
N ILE A 13 -11.26 -2.03 -20.24
CA ILE A 13 -10.55 -2.48 -19.05
C ILE A 13 -11.50 -3.27 -18.15
N SER A 14 -11.04 -4.42 -17.66
CA SER A 14 -11.79 -5.19 -16.66
C SER A 14 -11.67 -4.50 -15.29
N CYS A 15 -12.82 -4.15 -14.71
CA CYS A 15 -12.91 -3.52 -13.41
C CYS A 15 -13.77 -4.40 -12.48
N PRO A 16 -13.24 -5.52 -11.98
CA PRO A 16 -14.00 -6.44 -11.14
C PRO A 16 -14.46 -5.77 -9.84
N ARG A 17 -15.66 -6.12 -9.41
CA ARG A 17 -16.25 -5.73 -8.13
C ARG A 17 -16.84 -6.95 -7.46
N GLY A 18 -16.60 -7.10 -6.14
CA GLY A 18 -17.21 -8.17 -5.36
C GLY A 18 -18.71 -7.98 -5.22
N LYS A 19 -19.47 -9.08 -5.32
CA LYS A 19 -20.92 -9.12 -5.10
C LYS A 19 -21.23 -10.15 -4.01
N GLY A 20 -21.80 -9.68 -2.91
CA GLY A 20 -22.12 -10.51 -1.73
C GLY A 20 -21.68 -9.82 -0.44
N LEU A 21 -21.73 -10.55 0.69
CA LEU A 21 -21.22 -10.06 1.98
C LEU A 21 -19.71 -9.72 1.86
N GLY A 22 -19.33 -8.54 2.36
CA GLY A 22 -17.97 -8.04 2.25
C GLY A 22 -17.67 -7.30 0.93
N GLY A 23 -18.52 -7.43 -0.10
CA GLY A 23 -18.31 -6.72 -1.37
C GLY A 23 -16.93 -7.01 -1.96
N THR A 24 -16.22 -5.97 -2.36
CA THR A 24 -14.87 -6.09 -2.97
C THR A 24 -13.82 -6.60 -1.98
N SER A 25 -14.03 -6.51 -0.66
CA SER A 25 -13.10 -7.10 0.32
C SER A 25 -13.02 -8.63 0.22
N SER A 26 -14.02 -9.28 -0.38
CA SER A 26 -14.02 -10.73 -0.61
C SER A 26 -13.20 -11.18 -1.81
N ILE A 27 -12.71 -10.25 -2.64
CA ILE A 27 -11.96 -10.54 -3.87
C ILE A 27 -10.68 -9.71 -4.03
N ASN A 28 -10.32 -8.87 -3.07
CA ASN A 28 -9.10 -8.07 -3.11
C ASN A 28 -7.84 -8.90 -2.84
N GLY A 29 -6.68 -8.33 -3.11
CA GLY A 29 -5.40 -8.97 -2.83
C GLY A 29 -4.91 -8.83 -1.38
N MET A 30 -5.72 -8.21 -0.49
CA MET A 30 -5.39 -7.98 0.93
C MET A 30 -4.03 -7.30 1.15
N VAL A 31 -3.64 -6.42 0.26
CA VAL A 31 -2.41 -5.64 0.37
C VAL A 31 -2.74 -4.25 0.90
N TYR A 32 -2.14 -3.87 2.03
CA TYR A 32 -2.31 -2.56 2.64
C TYR A 32 -1.07 -1.70 2.41
N VAL A 33 -1.10 -0.86 1.38
CA VAL A 33 -0.03 0.07 1.03
C VAL A 33 -0.60 1.47 0.89
N ARG A 34 0.00 2.43 1.58
CA ARG A 34 -0.31 3.86 1.47
C ARG A 34 0.41 4.48 0.28
N GLY A 35 -0.15 5.55 -0.28
CA GLY A 35 0.52 6.36 -1.31
C GLY A 35 1.89 6.88 -0.86
N ASN A 36 2.73 7.23 -1.83
CA ASN A 36 4.03 7.85 -1.54
C ASN A 36 3.79 9.25 -0.92
N PRO A 37 4.54 9.68 0.10
CA PRO A 37 4.44 11.04 0.63
C PRO A 37 4.51 12.12 -0.45
N GLN A 38 5.35 11.95 -1.45
CA GLN A 38 5.48 12.91 -2.54
C GLN A 38 4.18 13.11 -3.34
N ASP A 39 3.37 12.06 -3.52
CA ASP A 39 2.09 12.17 -4.24
C ASP A 39 1.14 13.12 -3.49
N PHE A 40 1.13 13.09 -2.16
CA PHE A 40 0.33 13.97 -1.32
C PHE A 40 0.85 15.42 -1.34
N GLU A 41 2.17 15.61 -1.32
CA GLU A 41 2.77 16.95 -1.45
C GLU A 41 2.45 17.55 -2.82
N GLU A 42 2.43 16.76 -3.89
CA GLU A 42 2.03 17.21 -5.22
C GLU A 42 0.54 17.56 -5.29
N TRP A 43 -0.33 16.83 -4.58
CA TRP A 43 -1.75 17.19 -4.48
C TRP A 43 -1.94 18.53 -3.77
N GLU A 44 -1.26 18.75 -2.65
CA GLU A 44 -1.32 20.00 -1.93
C GLU A 44 -0.79 21.17 -2.79
N ALA A 45 0.35 20.99 -3.44
CA ALA A 45 0.91 21.97 -4.35
C ALA A 45 0.00 22.28 -5.55
N SER A 46 -0.84 21.33 -5.95
CA SER A 46 -1.83 21.49 -7.02
C SER A 46 -3.14 22.16 -6.57
N GLY A 47 -3.22 22.59 -5.30
CA GLY A 47 -4.35 23.31 -4.74
C GLY A 47 -5.27 22.49 -3.82
N ALA A 48 -4.95 21.24 -3.52
CA ALA A 48 -5.66 20.43 -2.52
C ALA A 48 -5.10 20.75 -1.11
N GLU A 49 -5.42 21.95 -0.59
CA GLU A 49 -4.97 22.40 0.73
C GLU A 49 -5.35 21.42 1.84
N GLY A 50 -4.41 21.09 2.72
CA GLY A 50 -4.60 20.14 3.83
C GLY A 50 -4.53 18.67 3.40
N TRP A 51 -4.10 18.37 2.17
CA TRP A 51 -3.86 17.02 1.68
C TRP A 51 -2.39 16.63 1.62
N GLY A 52 -1.51 17.44 2.19
CA GLY A 52 -0.11 17.09 2.37
C GLY A 52 0.06 15.82 3.22
N TYR A 53 1.16 15.11 3.05
CA TYR A 53 1.37 13.83 3.74
C TYR A 53 1.26 13.95 5.27
N LYS A 54 1.75 15.06 5.83
CA LYS A 54 1.67 15.33 7.27
C LYS A 54 0.24 15.44 7.77
N ASP A 55 -0.64 16.03 6.94
CA ASP A 55 -2.06 16.19 7.26
C ASP A 55 -2.82 14.88 7.10
N CYS A 56 -2.44 14.05 6.13
CA CYS A 56 -3.06 12.75 5.88
C CYS A 56 -2.59 11.65 6.85
N LEU A 57 -1.35 11.70 7.34
CA LEU A 57 -0.77 10.67 8.21
C LEU A 57 -1.59 10.38 9.48
N PRO A 58 -2.12 11.37 10.22
CA PRO A 58 -2.97 11.11 11.38
C PRO A 58 -4.21 10.29 11.05
N TYR A 59 -4.78 10.46 9.87
CA TYR A 59 -5.96 9.70 9.42
C TYR A 59 -5.59 8.27 9.03
N PHE A 60 -4.44 8.05 8.42
CA PHE A 60 -3.92 6.69 8.21
C PHE A 60 -3.71 5.96 9.52
N LYS A 61 -3.12 6.63 10.52
CA LYS A 61 -2.92 6.04 11.86
C LYS A 61 -4.26 5.77 12.55
N LYS A 62 -5.22 6.69 12.46
CA LYS A 62 -6.57 6.54 13.03
C LYS A 62 -7.32 5.35 12.43
N ALA A 63 -7.06 5.01 11.17
CA ALA A 63 -7.77 3.93 10.47
C ALA A 63 -7.27 2.54 10.84
N GLU A 64 -6.01 2.37 11.28
CA GLU A 64 -5.40 1.04 11.41
C GLU A 64 -5.06 0.65 12.86
N THR A 65 -5.08 -0.67 13.09
CA THR A 65 -4.39 -1.32 14.20
C THR A 65 -3.29 -2.21 13.64
N TRP A 66 -2.04 -1.75 13.76
CA TRP A 66 -0.88 -2.51 13.33
C TRP A 66 -0.55 -3.61 14.35
N VAL A 67 -0.35 -4.85 13.89
CA VAL A 67 -0.12 -6.02 14.78
C VAL A 67 1.10 -5.86 15.71
N LYS A 68 2.07 -5.05 15.33
CA LYS A 68 3.26 -4.77 16.15
C LYS A 68 3.12 -3.54 17.07
N GLY A 69 1.93 -2.95 17.12
CA GLY A 69 1.67 -1.72 17.86
C GLY A 69 1.88 -0.46 17.02
N GLY A 70 1.35 0.67 17.53
CA GLY A 70 1.52 1.97 16.89
C GLY A 70 2.92 2.56 17.08
N ASP A 71 3.34 3.38 16.09
CA ASP A 71 4.58 4.16 16.12
C ASP A 71 4.35 5.52 15.44
N ASP A 72 5.41 6.20 15.01
CA ASP A 72 5.31 7.50 14.35
C ASP A 72 4.54 7.43 13.02
N PHE A 73 4.56 6.28 12.34
CA PHE A 73 3.92 6.07 11.04
C PHE A 73 2.71 5.14 11.09
N ARG A 74 2.62 4.27 12.08
CA ARG A 74 1.60 3.22 12.17
C ARG A 74 0.58 3.51 13.28
N GLY A 75 -0.68 3.14 13.04
CA GLY A 75 -1.74 3.21 14.04
C GLY A 75 -1.78 1.98 14.95
N GLY A 76 -2.29 2.12 16.17
CA GLY A 76 -2.32 1.06 17.16
C GLY A 76 -3.72 0.67 17.67
N ASP A 77 -4.77 1.44 17.32
CA ASP A 77 -6.10 1.33 17.91
C ASP A 77 -7.25 1.62 16.92
N GLY A 78 -6.94 1.68 15.63
CA GLY A 78 -7.94 1.91 14.58
C GLY A 78 -8.76 0.64 14.24
N PRO A 79 -9.88 0.82 13.53
CA PRO A 79 -10.80 -0.28 13.22
C PRO A 79 -10.27 -1.34 12.25
N LEU A 80 -9.25 -1.02 11.44
CA LEU A 80 -8.68 -1.93 10.45
C LEU A 80 -7.48 -2.66 11.02
N GLY A 81 -7.61 -3.95 11.30
CA GLY A 81 -6.48 -4.81 11.67
C GLY A 81 -5.54 -5.02 10.49
N VAL A 82 -4.27 -4.65 10.67
CA VAL A 82 -3.22 -4.81 9.65
C VAL A 82 -2.09 -5.67 10.23
N CYS A 83 -1.68 -6.68 9.49
CA CYS A 83 -0.57 -7.56 9.89
C CYS A 83 0.49 -7.63 8.77
N ALA A 84 1.73 -7.93 9.14
CA ALA A 84 2.70 -8.38 8.16
C ALA A 84 2.18 -9.69 7.56
N GLY A 85 2.11 -9.74 6.24
CA GLY A 85 1.61 -10.91 5.53
C GLY A 85 2.21 -12.19 6.11
N ASN A 86 1.39 -13.22 6.12
CA ASN A 86 1.63 -14.49 6.81
C ASN A 86 3.10 -14.83 6.98
N ASP A 87 3.50 -15.15 8.23
CA ASP A 87 4.75 -15.88 8.55
C ASP A 87 4.81 -17.30 7.92
N MET A 88 3.98 -17.54 6.91
CA MET A 88 4.13 -18.70 6.05
C MET A 88 5.59 -18.75 5.62
N LYS A 89 6.22 -19.87 5.90
CA LYS A 89 7.60 -20.19 5.51
C LYS A 89 7.87 -19.52 4.17
N LEU A 90 8.66 -18.45 4.20
CA LEU A 90 8.97 -17.66 3.02
C LEU A 90 9.39 -18.59 1.91
N ASN A 91 8.67 -18.49 0.81
CA ASN A 91 9.17 -19.09 -0.41
C ASN A 91 10.61 -18.55 -0.62
N PRO A 92 11.63 -19.40 -0.66
CA PRO A 92 13.02 -18.97 -0.78
C PRO A 92 13.26 -18.03 -1.97
N LEU A 93 12.40 -18.09 -2.99
CA LEU A 93 12.45 -17.17 -4.14
C LEU A 93 12.22 -15.71 -3.74
N TYR A 94 11.38 -15.43 -2.72
CA TYR A 94 11.19 -14.05 -2.26
C TYR A 94 12.45 -13.47 -1.63
N ARG A 95 13.15 -14.28 -0.84
CA ARG A 95 14.41 -13.82 -0.26
C ARG A 95 15.47 -13.64 -1.34
N ALA A 96 15.60 -14.59 -2.24
CA ALA A 96 16.54 -14.51 -3.38
C ALA A 96 16.26 -13.28 -4.26
N PHE A 97 14.98 -12.93 -4.48
CA PHE A 97 14.61 -11.71 -5.21
C PHE A 97 15.05 -10.43 -4.49
N ILE A 98 14.82 -10.36 -3.18
CA ILE A 98 15.24 -9.21 -2.37
C ILE A 98 16.77 -9.10 -2.35
N ASP A 99 17.48 -10.21 -2.14
CA ASP A 99 18.94 -10.25 -2.13
C ASP A 99 19.53 -9.80 -3.47
N ALA A 100 18.99 -10.30 -4.59
CA ALA A 100 19.41 -9.89 -5.93
C ALA A 100 19.19 -8.38 -6.16
N GLY A 101 18.11 -7.83 -5.63
CA GLY A 101 17.86 -6.40 -5.72
C GLY A 101 18.82 -5.57 -4.87
N VAL A 102 19.17 -6.05 -3.67
CA VAL A 102 20.18 -5.42 -2.81
C VAL A 102 21.56 -5.47 -3.49
N ASP A 103 21.93 -6.58 -4.09
CA ASP A 103 23.16 -6.75 -4.87
C ASP A 103 23.20 -5.81 -6.09
N ALA A 104 22.02 -5.50 -6.67
CA ALA A 104 21.87 -4.52 -7.75
C ALA A 104 21.86 -3.05 -7.27
N GLY A 105 22.02 -2.80 -5.96
CA GLY A 105 22.10 -1.45 -5.39
C GLY A 105 20.76 -0.85 -4.93
N TYR A 106 19.67 -1.63 -4.90
CA TYR A 106 18.41 -1.17 -4.35
C TYR A 106 18.34 -1.40 -2.83
N PRO A 107 17.78 -0.47 -2.04
CA PRO A 107 17.63 -0.67 -0.61
C PRO A 107 16.59 -1.77 -0.29
N GLU A 108 16.78 -2.50 0.79
CA GLU A 108 15.73 -3.30 1.41
C GLU A 108 14.85 -2.42 2.28
N THR A 109 13.53 -2.54 2.15
CA THR A 109 12.58 -1.92 3.09
C THR A 109 11.87 -2.99 3.92
N LYS A 110 11.74 -2.71 5.22
CA LYS A 110 11.03 -3.59 6.16
C LYS A 110 9.55 -3.28 6.25
N ASP A 111 9.17 -2.06 5.90
CA ASP A 111 7.80 -1.56 5.98
C ASP A 111 7.55 -0.46 4.94
N TYR A 112 6.72 -0.77 3.94
CA TYR A 112 6.31 0.21 2.91
C TYR A 112 5.44 1.35 3.46
N ASN A 113 4.86 1.19 4.64
CA ASN A 113 4.05 2.21 5.31
C ASN A 113 4.80 2.96 6.40
N GLY A 114 6.07 2.61 6.63
CA GLY A 114 6.97 3.28 7.56
C GLY A 114 7.68 4.49 6.95
N GLU A 115 8.81 4.85 7.54
CA GLU A 115 9.63 6.01 7.14
C GLU A 115 10.19 5.86 5.71
N HIS A 116 10.69 4.67 5.37
CA HIS A 116 11.35 4.41 4.09
C HIS A 116 10.49 3.54 3.18
N LYS A 117 9.83 4.19 2.22
CA LYS A 117 8.94 3.52 1.27
C LYS A 117 9.61 2.99 0.01
N ARG A 118 10.84 3.41 -0.28
CA ARG A 118 11.60 2.96 -1.45
C ARG A 118 12.40 1.73 -1.10
N GLY A 119 12.37 0.73 -1.98
CA GLY A 119 13.17 -0.47 -1.82
C GLY A 119 12.42 -1.74 -2.15
N LEU A 120 13.09 -2.84 -1.95
CA LEU A 120 12.54 -4.20 -2.07
C LEU A 120 12.14 -4.70 -0.68
N GLY A 121 10.96 -5.24 -0.57
CA GLY A 121 10.45 -5.70 0.72
C GLY A 121 9.19 -6.53 0.57
N ARG A 122 8.64 -6.97 1.68
CA ARG A 122 7.37 -7.71 1.71
C ARG A 122 6.18 -6.77 1.65
N CYS A 123 5.16 -7.14 0.91
CA CYS A 123 3.86 -6.51 1.02
C CYS A 123 3.23 -6.81 2.39
N ILE A 124 2.52 -5.82 2.91
CA ILE A 124 1.79 -5.85 4.18
C ILE A 124 0.31 -5.91 3.88
#